data_ee8e4aef6c3142958fc83424be1d5d87
#
_entry.id   ee8e4aef6c3142958fc83424be1d5d87
#
_cell.length_a   1.000
_cell.length_b   1.000
_cell.length_c   1.000
_cell.angle_alpha   90.00
_cell.angle_beta   90.00
_cell.angle_gamma   90.00
#
_symmetry.space_group_name_H-M   'P 1'
#
loop_
_entity.id
_entity.type
_entity.pdbx_description
1 polymer ?
#
loop_
_entity_poly.entity_id
_entity_poly.type
_entity_poly.pdbx_seq_one_letter_code
_entity_poly.pdbx_strand_id
1 'polypeptide(L)'
;RALKRILELAKEGMPVCLKRHPKQPGKVKENTYDQLLTELVSYRNVSSDINTVVDHPPLIQGDSLPGYWCRVEEDGTHLLFLAQPLSTYLTYPLYSGQSLMKQSVNRKLKFTIAGKTITLDVEFKPYQSVILKVAANGKVEQIDITFIPKEPVVRPRETQKMYF
;
A
#
# COMPACT_ATOMS: atom_id res chain seq x y z
N ARG A 1 -18.50 12.04 -18.10
CA ARG A 1 -17.20 11.79 -18.79
C ARG A 1 -16.43 10.61 -18.16
N ALA A 2 -16.24 10.57 -16.82
CA ALA A 2 -15.47 9.51 -16.19
C ALA A 2 -15.99 8.10 -16.46
N LEU A 3 -17.32 7.85 -16.30
CA LEU A 3 -17.91 6.54 -16.52
C LEU A 3 -17.72 6.04 -17.96
N LYS A 4 -17.82 6.94 -18.97
CA LYS A 4 -17.55 6.59 -20.37
C LYS A 4 -16.11 6.12 -20.54
N ARG A 5 -15.13 6.84 -19.94
CA ARG A 5 -13.72 6.44 -20.02
C ARG A 5 -13.43 5.11 -19.36
N ILE A 6 -14.05 4.86 -18.18
CA ILE A 6 -13.94 3.55 -17.50
C ILE A 6 -14.51 2.43 -18.38
N LEU A 7 -15.65 2.66 -19.02
CA LEU A 7 -16.26 1.71 -19.94
C LEU A 7 -15.35 1.40 -21.15
N GLU A 8 -14.75 2.42 -21.75
CA GLU A 8 -13.77 2.24 -22.85
C GLU A 8 -12.59 1.36 -22.39
N LEU A 9 -12.01 1.66 -21.24
CA LEU A 9 -10.90 0.88 -20.68
C LEU A 9 -11.33 -0.57 -20.35
N ALA A 10 -12.52 -0.76 -19.83
CA ALA A 10 -13.06 -2.10 -19.60
C ALA A 10 -13.25 -2.89 -20.90
N LYS A 11 -13.70 -2.22 -21.98
CA LYS A 11 -13.77 -2.81 -23.32
C LYS A 11 -12.40 -3.23 -23.87
N GLU A 12 -11.36 -2.47 -23.54
CA GLU A 12 -9.96 -2.77 -23.86
C GLU A 12 -9.39 -3.91 -23.01
N GLY A 13 -10.14 -4.46 -22.06
CA GLY A 13 -9.76 -5.58 -21.21
C GLY A 13 -9.16 -5.18 -19.86
N MET A 14 -9.14 -3.89 -19.51
CA MET A 14 -8.64 -3.46 -18.20
C MET A 14 -9.51 -3.99 -17.06
N PRO A 15 -8.94 -4.60 -16.01
CA PRO A 15 -9.71 -5.06 -14.86
C PRO A 15 -10.28 -3.88 -14.07
N VAL A 16 -11.56 -3.95 -13.75
CA VAL A 16 -12.27 -2.89 -13.02
C VAL A 16 -12.94 -3.48 -11.78
N CYS A 17 -12.58 -2.99 -10.60
CA CYS A 17 -13.23 -3.35 -9.34
C CYS A 17 -14.21 -2.25 -8.92
N LEU A 18 -15.52 -2.57 -8.92
CA LEU A 18 -16.59 -1.69 -8.48
C LEU A 18 -17.12 -2.18 -7.13
N LYS A 19 -16.50 -1.79 -6.02
CA LYS A 19 -16.98 -2.16 -4.67
C LYS A 19 -18.40 -1.68 -4.38
N ARG A 20 -18.84 -0.62 -5.03
CA ARG A 20 -20.22 -0.07 -4.94
C ARG A 20 -20.64 0.43 -6.30
N HIS A 21 -21.91 0.27 -6.62
CA HIS A 21 -22.47 0.91 -7.80
C HIS A 21 -22.45 2.44 -7.61
N PRO A 22 -21.73 3.17 -8.46
CA PRO A 22 -21.67 4.62 -8.35
C PRO A 22 -23.05 5.21 -8.69
N LYS A 23 -23.50 6.14 -7.88
CA LYS A 23 -24.72 6.91 -8.16
C LYS A 23 -24.37 8.09 -9.07
N GLN A 24 -25.27 8.40 -9.98
CA GLN A 24 -25.10 9.57 -10.83
C GLN A 24 -24.99 10.85 -9.98
N PRO A 25 -23.90 11.63 -10.13
CA PRO A 25 -23.76 12.91 -9.44
C PRO A 25 -24.68 13.96 -10.07
N GLY A 26 -25.13 14.92 -9.26
CA GLY A 26 -25.92 16.06 -9.71
C GLY A 26 -27.42 15.93 -9.47
N LYS A 27 -28.14 17.05 -9.64
CA LYS A 27 -29.59 17.13 -9.46
C LYS A 27 -30.39 16.60 -10.66
N VAL A 28 -29.83 16.78 -11.86
CA VAL A 28 -30.43 16.29 -13.10
C VAL A 28 -29.90 14.92 -13.42
N LYS A 29 -30.79 13.93 -13.51
CA LYS A 29 -30.43 12.56 -13.88
C LYS A 29 -30.55 12.37 -15.39
N GLU A 30 -29.50 11.80 -15.98
CA GLU A 30 -29.51 11.40 -17.39
C GLU A 30 -29.72 9.89 -17.49
N ASN A 31 -30.68 9.47 -18.29
CA ASN A 31 -31.02 8.04 -18.51
C ASN A 31 -29.78 7.27 -19.09
N THR A 32 -28.91 7.95 -19.80
CA THR A 32 -27.69 7.38 -20.36
C THR A 32 -26.68 6.90 -19.29
N TYR A 33 -26.75 7.42 -18.06
CA TYR A 33 -25.84 7.02 -17.00
C TYR A 33 -26.10 5.58 -16.56
N ASP A 34 -27.34 5.22 -16.32
CA ASP A 34 -27.72 3.89 -15.86
C ASP A 34 -27.47 2.84 -16.97
N GLN A 35 -27.68 3.21 -18.24
CA GLN A 35 -27.35 2.36 -19.37
C GLN A 35 -25.84 2.07 -19.45
N LEU A 36 -24.98 3.09 -19.30
CA LEU A 36 -23.53 2.93 -19.29
C LEU A 36 -23.07 2.08 -18.10
N LEU A 37 -23.69 2.22 -16.94
CA LEU A 37 -23.36 1.43 -15.76
C LEU A 37 -23.76 -0.04 -15.95
N THR A 38 -24.95 -0.29 -16.50
CA THR A 38 -25.43 -1.63 -16.83
C THR A 38 -24.51 -2.31 -17.85
N GLU A 39 -24.09 -1.57 -18.87
CA GLU A 39 -23.14 -2.07 -19.86
C GLU A 39 -21.78 -2.38 -19.20
N LEU A 40 -21.25 -1.48 -18.35
CA LEU A 40 -19.98 -1.69 -17.67
C LEU A 40 -19.97 -2.96 -16.82
N VAL A 41 -21.03 -3.20 -16.04
CA VAL A 41 -21.13 -4.37 -15.16
C VAL A 41 -21.29 -5.68 -15.92
N SER A 42 -21.71 -5.64 -17.19
CA SER A 42 -21.85 -6.85 -18.03
C SER A 42 -20.50 -7.42 -18.50
N TYR A 43 -19.41 -6.68 -18.39
CA TYR A 43 -18.10 -7.17 -18.80
C TYR A 43 -17.49 -8.13 -17.77
N ARG A 44 -16.87 -9.23 -18.26
CA ARG A 44 -16.25 -10.27 -17.44
C ARG A 44 -15.11 -9.75 -16.54
N ASN A 45 -14.40 -8.73 -16.99
CA ASN A 45 -13.31 -8.08 -16.29
C ASN A 45 -13.79 -6.98 -15.32
N VAL A 46 -15.07 -6.93 -15.01
CA VAL A 46 -15.66 -6.01 -14.04
C VAL A 46 -16.35 -6.79 -12.93
N SER A 47 -15.95 -6.59 -11.68
CA SER A 47 -16.52 -7.26 -10.52
C SER A 47 -16.52 -6.36 -9.28
N SER A 48 -17.31 -6.72 -8.29
CA SER A 48 -17.29 -6.10 -6.96
C SER A 48 -16.17 -6.64 -6.08
N ASP A 49 -15.61 -7.81 -6.41
CA ASP A 49 -14.48 -8.44 -5.72
C ASP A 49 -13.20 -8.26 -6.54
N ILE A 50 -12.20 -7.63 -5.94
CA ILE A 50 -10.91 -7.40 -6.57
C ILE A 50 -10.19 -8.70 -6.93
N ASN A 51 -10.38 -9.75 -6.14
CA ASN A 51 -9.71 -11.04 -6.37
C ASN A 51 -10.22 -11.76 -7.62
N THR A 52 -11.42 -11.41 -8.10
CA THR A 52 -11.98 -12.00 -9.32
C THR A 52 -11.56 -11.28 -10.60
N VAL A 53 -11.12 -10.02 -10.51
CA VAL A 53 -10.73 -9.21 -11.67
C VAL A 53 -9.22 -9.08 -11.83
N VAL A 54 -8.44 -9.38 -10.79
CA VAL A 54 -6.98 -9.34 -10.83
C VAL A 54 -6.43 -10.74 -10.98
N ASP A 55 -5.83 -11.06 -12.11
CA ASP A 55 -5.29 -12.39 -12.42
C ASP A 55 -4.04 -12.76 -11.59
N HIS A 56 -3.48 -11.80 -10.87
CA HIS A 56 -2.27 -12.03 -10.09
C HIS A 56 -2.57 -11.90 -8.59
N PRO A 57 -2.13 -12.88 -7.79
CA PRO A 57 -2.22 -12.75 -6.34
C PRO A 57 -1.39 -11.55 -5.88
N PRO A 58 -1.78 -10.87 -4.80
CA PRO A 58 -0.98 -9.79 -4.26
C PRO A 58 0.42 -10.30 -3.92
N LEU A 59 1.45 -9.48 -4.20
CA LEU A 59 2.85 -9.81 -3.96
C LEU A 59 3.11 -10.27 -2.53
N ILE A 60 2.43 -9.65 -1.57
CA ILE A 60 2.52 -9.99 -0.15
C ILE A 60 1.13 -10.31 0.38
N GLN A 61 1.05 -11.42 1.10
CA GLN A 61 -0.16 -11.90 1.78
C GLN A 61 0.15 -12.14 3.25
N GLY A 62 -0.84 -12.00 4.11
CA GLY A 62 -0.73 -12.25 5.54
C GLY A 62 -1.77 -11.47 6.35
N ASP A 63 -1.86 -11.80 7.63
CA ASP A 63 -2.71 -11.10 8.57
C ASP A 63 -2.04 -9.81 9.01
N SER A 64 -2.78 -8.71 9.06
CA SER A 64 -2.28 -7.39 9.49
C SER A 64 -1.00 -6.97 8.76
N LEU A 65 -1.10 -6.90 7.43
CA LEU A 65 0.03 -6.53 6.56
C LEU A 65 0.59 -5.15 6.94
N PRO A 66 1.93 -5.02 7.03
CA PRO A 66 2.57 -3.71 7.09
C PRO A 66 2.36 -2.97 5.76
N GLY A 67 2.43 -1.63 5.79
CA GLY A 67 2.58 -0.89 4.55
C GLY A 67 3.87 -1.32 3.85
N TYR A 68 3.83 -1.49 2.54
CA TYR A 68 5.02 -1.90 1.81
C TYR A 68 5.16 -1.17 0.48
N TRP A 69 6.41 -1.11 0.03
CA TRP A 69 6.79 -0.66 -1.30
C TRP A 69 7.76 -1.68 -1.90
N CYS A 70 7.60 -1.98 -3.18
CA CYS A 70 8.42 -2.95 -3.88
C CYS A 70 9.05 -2.29 -5.10
N ARG A 71 10.35 -2.53 -5.26
CA ARG A 71 11.08 -2.25 -6.49
C ARG A 71 11.61 -3.56 -7.06
N VAL A 72 11.49 -3.74 -8.38
CA VAL A 72 12.05 -4.88 -9.08
C VAL A 72 13.29 -4.40 -9.84
N GLU A 73 14.40 -5.04 -9.60
CA GLU A 73 15.66 -4.81 -10.29
C GLU A 73 15.67 -5.53 -11.64
N GLU A 74 16.62 -5.19 -12.52
CA GLU A 74 16.73 -5.77 -13.86
C GLU A 74 17.00 -7.28 -13.86
N ASP A 75 17.66 -7.80 -12.82
CA ASP A 75 17.95 -9.22 -12.62
C ASP A 75 16.75 -10.01 -12.04
N GLY A 76 15.59 -9.37 -11.87
CA GLY A 76 14.39 -9.96 -11.26
C GLY A 76 14.43 -10.00 -9.73
N THR A 77 15.42 -9.40 -9.09
CA THR A 77 15.48 -9.25 -7.64
C THR A 77 14.43 -8.23 -7.17
N HIS A 78 13.70 -8.57 -6.12
CA HIS A 78 12.71 -7.70 -5.50
C HIS A 78 13.28 -7.06 -4.24
N LEU A 79 13.30 -5.73 -4.19
CA LEU A 79 13.59 -4.98 -2.98
C LEU A 79 12.27 -4.57 -2.33
N LEU A 80 12.01 -5.10 -1.14
CA LEU A 80 10.79 -4.86 -0.39
C LEU A 80 11.10 -3.98 0.82
N PHE A 81 10.60 -2.77 0.81
CA PHE A 81 10.56 -1.91 2.00
C PHE A 81 9.26 -2.18 2.74
N LEU A 82 9.37 -2.67 3.96
CA LEU A 82 8.26 -2.95 4.86
C LEU A 82 8.23 -1.86 5.93
N ALA A 83 7.19 -1.03 5.90
CA ALA A 83 7.01 -0.01 6.91
C ALA A 83 6.63 -0.65 8.24
N GLN A 84 7.12 -0.10 9.33
CA GLN A 84 6.76 -0.52 10.66
C GLN A 84 5.23 -0.51 10.81
N PRO A 85 4.61 -1.62 11.30
CA PRO A 85 3.18 -1.65 11.54
C PRO A 85 2.79 -0.60 12.58
N LEU A 86 1.64 0.02 12.37
CA LEU A 86 1.11 1.00 13.32
C LEU A 86 0.92 0.35 14.70
N SER A 87 1.27 1.08 15.76
CA SER A 87 0.97 0.65 17.13
C SER A 87 -0.54 0.57 17.33
N THR A 88 -0.99 -0.53 17.91
CA THR A 88 -2.41 -0.74 18.26
C THR A 88 -2.84 0.03 19.51
N TYR A 89 -1.88 0.59 20.24
CA TYR A 89 -2.14 1.29 21.51
C TYR A 89 -1.90 2.80 21.33
N LEU A 90 -2.99 3.54 21.33
CA LEU A 90 -2.96 4.99 21.50
C LEU A 90 -2.93 5.27 23.00
N THR A 91 -1.80 5.74 23.53
CA THR A 91 -1.70 6.23 24.91
C THR A 91 -2.01 7.72 24.95
N TYR A 92 -3.07 8.09 25.64
CA TYR A 92 -3.38 9.49 25.91
C TYR A 92 -2.74 9.96 27.23
N PRO A 93 -2.33 11.22 27.33
CA PRO A 93 -2.28 12.24 26.30
C PRO A 93 -1.08 12.06 25.37
N LEU A 94 -1.34 12.08 24.06
CA LEU A 94 -0.29 12.06 23.05
C LEU A 94 0.15 13.49 22.75
N TYR A 95 1.35 13.81 23.14
CA TYR A 95 2.01 15.00 22.60
C TYR A 95 2.28 14.73 21.10
N SER A 96 1.63 15.48 20.23
CA SER A 96 1.80 15.39 18.77
C SER A 96 1.23 14.14 18.08
N GLY A 97 0.28 13.42 18.67
CA GLY A 97 -0.44 12.31 18.00
C GLY A 97 0.40 11.07 17.68
N GLN A 98 1.54 10.91 18.33
CA GLN A 98 2.42 9.74 18.15
C GLN A 98 2.11 8.65 19.17
N SER A 99 1.98 7.40 18.70
CA SER A 99 1.92 6.25 19.59
C SER A 99 3.33 5.82 19.97
N LEU A 100 3.58 5.62 21.28
CA LEU A 100 4.83 5.04 21.74
C LEU A 100 4.82 3.55 21.46
N MET A 101 5.64 3.10 20.53
CA MET A 101 5.86 1.69 20.27
C MET A 101 6.98 1.20 21.19
N LYS A 102 6.63 0.37 22.17
CA LYS A 102 7.58 -0.13 23.18
C LYS A 102 8.05 -1.56 22.92
N GLN A 103 7.34 -2.29 22.07
CA GLN A 103 7.57 -3.72 21.87
C GLN A 103 7.81 -4.04 20.38
N SER A 104 8.61 -5.07 20.15
CA SER A 104 8.75 -5.66 18.81
C SER A 104 7.44 -6.32 18.38
N VAL A 105 7.16 -6.32 17.09
CA VAL A 105 5.99 -6.96 16.48
C VAL A 105 6.47 -7.95 15.44
N ASN A 106 6.07 -9.21 15.60
CA ASN A 106 6.33 -10.25 14.61
C ASN A 106 5.16 -10.36 13.63
N ARG A 107 5.48 -10.49 12.34
CA ARG A 107 4.51 -10.70 11.26
C ARG A 107 4.93 -11.85 10.39
N LYS A 108 4.00 -12.76 10.15
CA LYS A 108 4.18 -13.85 9.21
C LYS A 108 3.71 -13.39 7.84
N LEU A 109 4.63 -13.24 6.91
CA LEU A 109 4.38 -12.73 5.58
C LEU A 109 4.61 -13.84 4.55
N LYS A 110 3.73 -13.91 3.55
CA LYS A 110 3.87 -14.78 2.39
C LYS A 110 4.14 -13.92 1.17
N PHE A 111 5.21 -14.21 0.46
CA PHE A 111 5.57 -13.55 -0.79
C PHE A 111 5.38 -14.53 -1.94
N THR A 112 4.74 -14.08 -3.03
CA THR A 112 4.64 -14.86 -4.26
C THR A 112 5.47 -14.17 -5.34
N ILE A 113 6.65 -14.74 -5.62
CA ILE A 113 7.61 -14.22 -6.60
C ILE A 113 7.94 -15.34 -7.59
N ALA A 114 7.82 -15.06 -8.89
CA ALA A 114 8.08 -16.02 -9.96
C ALA A 114 7.37 -17.35 -9.77
N GLY A 115 6.11 -17.34 -9.30
CA GLY A 115 5.30 -18.53 -9.04
C GLY A 115 5.69 -19.32 -7.79
N LYS A 116 6.69 -18.89 -7.03
CA LYS A 116 7.09 -19.51 -5.76
C LYS A 116 6.53 -18.73 -4.59
N THR A 117 5.96 -19.45 -3.61
CA THR A 117 5.51 -18.86 -2.36
C THR A 117 6.56 -19.04 -1.28
N ILE A 118 7.03 -17.94 -0.72
CA ILE A 118 8.01 -17.91 0.36
C ILE A 118 7.30 -17.40 1.61
N THR A 119 7.43 -18.09 2.72
CA THR A 119 6.90 -17.64 4.02
C THR A 119 8.07 -17.18 4.88
N LEU A 120 7.94 -16.00 5.46
CA LEU A 120 8.97 -15.40 6.28
C LEU A 120 8.35 -14.80 7.55
N ASP A 121 8.97 -15.05 8.70
CA ASP A 121 8.66 -14.38 9.94
C ASP A 121 9.54 -13.14 10.08
N VAL A 122 8.92 -11.97 10.06
CA VAL A 122 9.63 -10.67 10.11
C VAL A 122 9.38 -10.03 11.46
N GLU A 123 10.46 -9.75 12.19
CA GLU A 123 10.43 -8.97 13.41
C GLU A 123 10.58 -7.47 13.09
N PHE A 124 9.64 -6.67 13.56
CA PHE A 124 9.71 -5.22 13.51
C PHE A 124 10.04 -4.71 14.92
N LYS A 125 11.26 -4.25 15.12
CA LYS A 125 11.66 -3.57 16.37
C LYS A 125 10.99 -2.19 16.46
N PRO A 126 10.84 -1.62 17.65
CA PRO A 126 10.29 -0.29 17.82
C PRO A 126 10.98 0.73 16.91
N TYR A 127 10.17 1.50 16.16
CA TYR A 127 10.63 2.55 15.24
C TYR A 127 11.53 2.08 14.07
N GLN A 128 11.60 0.78 13.81
CA GLN A 128 12.42 0.22 12.74
C GLN A 128 11.55 -0.35 11.63
N SER A 129 11.73 0.11 10.40
CA SER A 129 11.25 -0.53 9.19
C SER A 129 12.26 -1.58 8.71
N VAL A 130 11.82 -2.51 7.88
CA VAL A 130 12.65 -3.62 7.39
C VAL A 130 12.78 -3.53 5.87
N ILE A 131 13.98 -3.75 5.36
CA ILE A 131 14.21 -3.96 3.94
C ILE A 131 14.59 -5.41 3.70
N LEU A 132 13.87 -6.05 2.79
CA LEU A 132 14.15 -7.41 2.35
C LEU A 132 14.57 -7.38 0.89
N LYS A 133 15.65 -8.10 0.59
CA LYS A 133 16.07 -8.40 -0.77
C LYS A 133 15.66 -9.83 -1.07
N VAL A 134 14.79 -10.02 -2.04
CA VAL A 134 14.30 -11.33 -2.45
C VAL A 134 14.76 -11.60 -3.87
N ALA A 135 15.71 -12.48 -4.01
CA ALA A 135 16.24 -12.87 -5.32
C ALA A 135 15.24 -13.75 -6.11
N ALA A 136 15.36 -13.78 -7.43
CA ALA A 136 14.50 -14.56 -8.31
C ALA A 136 14.49 -16.07 -7.98
N ASN A 137 15.57 -16.59 -7.39
CA ASN A 137 15.65 -17.99 -6.93
C ASN A 137 14.92 -18.25 -5.60
N GLY A 138 14.37 -17.20 -4.95
CA GLY A 138 13.67 -17.29 -3.68
C GLY A 138 14.54 -17.10 -2.45
N LYS A 139 15.84 -16.80 -2.59
CA LYS A 139 16.70 -16.46 -1.45
C LYS A 139 16.28 -15.09 -0.89
N VAL A 140 16.07 -15.03 0.41
CA VAL A 140 15.72 -13.80 1.13
C VAL A 140 16.89 -13.36 1.98
N GLU A 141 17.20 -12.07 1.91
CA GLU A 141 18.22 -11.42 2.72
C GLU A 141 17.61 -10.15 3.33
N GLN A 142 17.74 -9.98 4.63
CA GLN A 142 17.37 -8.74 5.29
C GLN A 142 18.54 -7.76 5.20
N ILE A 143 18.25 -6.56 4.72
CA ILE A 143 19.26 -5.49 4.68
C ILE A 143 19.10 -4.66 5.94
N ASP A 144 20.10 -4.72 6.80
CA ASP A 144 20.17 -3.87 7.99
C ASP A 144 20.63 -2.46 7.59
N ILE A 145 19.74 -1.51 7.77
CA ILE A 145 20.09 -0.10 7.59
C ILE A 145 20.58 0.41 8.93
N THR A 146 21.89 0.60 9.02
CA THR A 146 22.46 1.35 10.13
C THR A 146 22.13 2.82 9.92
N PHE A 147 21.11 3.31 10.62
CA PHE A 147 20.84 4.74 10.65
C PHE A 147 21.93 5.43 11.47
N ILE A 148 22.81 6.15 10.80
CA ILE A 148 23.75 7.06 11.47
C ILE A 148 22.96 8.36 11.67
N PRO A 149 22.52 8.69 12.90
CA PRO A 149 21.84 9.95 13.13
C PRO A 149 22.81 11.07 12.79
N LYS A 150 22.49 11.87 11.79
CA LYS A 150 23.16 13.15 11.60
C LYS A 150 22.81 14.00 12.81
N GLU A 151 23.81 14.58 13.45
CA GLU A 151 23.56 15.57 14.49
C GLU A 151 22.56 16.59 14.01
N PRO A 152 21.51 16.88 14.80
CA PRO A 152 20.53 17.85 14.39
C PRO A 152 21.24 19.16 14.13
N VAL A 153 21.16 19.65 12.90
CA VAL A 153 21.64 21.00 12.58
C VAL A 153 20.73 21.97 13.34
N VAL A 154 21.18 22.38 14.52
CA VAL A 154 20.52 23.43 15.29
C VAL A 154 20.68 24.72 14.49
N ARG A 155 19.71 25.05 13.67
CA ARG A 155 19.63 26.37 13.06
C ARG A 155 19.32 27.36 14.19
N PRO A 156 20.16 28.36 14.45
CA PRO A 156 19.81 29.39 15.41
C PRO A 156 18.48 30.02 14.97
N ARG A 157 17.49 30.01 15.84
CA ARG A 157 16.26 30.75 15.59
C ARG A 157 16.64 32.22 15.51
N GLU A 158 16.55 32.82 14.33
CA GLU A 158 16.55 34.26 14.21
C GLU A 158 15.35 34.78 15.02
N THR A 159 15.63 35.39 16.15
CA THR A 159 14.64 36.10 16.92
C THR A 159 14.25 37.34 16.08
N GLN A 160 13.12 37.27 15.39
CA GLN A 160 12.51 38.43 14.81
C GLN A 160 12.20 39.42 15.96
N LYS A 161 12.98 40.49 16.03
CA LYS A 161 12.64 41.59 16.91
C LYS A 161 11.34 42.21 16.38
N MET A 162 10.23 41.89 17.06
CA MET A 162 8.99 42.66 16.81
C MET A 162 9.19 44.06 17.40
N TYR A 163 9.23 45.03 16.53
CA TYR A 163 9.10 46.44 16.94
C TYR A 163 7.62 46.72 17.11
N PHE A 164 7.21 47.07 18.32
CA PHE A 164 5.89 47.64 18.63
C PHE A 164 5.91 49.11 18.38
#